data_7e61ff3c07027ff39d973d79736b7daa
#
_entry.id   7e61ff3c07027ff39d973d79736b7daa
#
_cell.length_a   1.000
_cell.length_b   1.000
_cell.length_c   1.000
_cell.angle_alpha   90.00
_cell.angle_beta   90.00
_cell.angle_gamma   90.00
#
_symmetry.space_group_name_H-M   'P 1'
#
loop_
_entity.id
_entity.type
_entity.pdbx_description
1 polymer ?
#
loop_
_entity_poly.entity_id
_entity_poly.type
_entity_poly.pdbx_seq_one_letter_code
_entity_poly.pdbx_strand_id
1 'polypeptide(L)'
;MHRATQRTRTTPLVLAALPAALLIGCGGSSDASLPQLAAATPATLQSCSELATRISFPNTHITAAVPVAAGVLKVAGKDIAAHCQVTGKMFERVSAVDGKSYAIGFEMRLPTAWNGRFFYQANGGIDGSVGTATGAVNGGGGLTNALNMGFAVLSADAGHAGSLGPSFGIDPQARLDYGYQAVGKLTPMAKSAIQTAYGKGPDRSYIGGCSNGGRHVMVAAARYAEQYDGFLAGNPGTQLPKAAIANIAGAQVYN
;
A
#
# COMPACT_ATOMS: atom_id res chain seq x y z
N MET A 1 24.32 5.97 92.19
CA MET A 1 24.19 4.56 91.92
C MET A 1 22.71 4.25 91.78
N HIS A 2 22.16 4.26 90.54
CA HIS A 2 20.81 3.79 90.27
C HIS A 2 20.83 2.84 89.05
N ARG A 3 20.58 1.59 89.31
CA ARG A 3 20.41 0.54 88.27
C ARG A 3 19.00 0.65 87.66
N ALA A 4 18.96 0.88 86.37
CA ALA A 4 17.75 0.80 85.61
C ALA A 4 17.54 -0.66 85.09
N THR A 5 16.45 -1.30 85.50
CA THR A 5 16.03 -2.60 85.08
C THR A 5 15.29 -2.50 83.71
N GLN A 6 15.87 -3.09 82.68
CA GLN A 6 15.18 -3.27 81.38
C GLN A 6 14.10 -4.38 81.47
N ARG A 7 12.86 -4.00 81.21
CA ARG A 7 11.77 -4.96 81.01
C ARG A 7 11.73 -5.27 79.52
N THR A 8 12.03 -6.49 79.16
CA THR A 8 11.77 -7.07 77.86
C THR A 8 10.27 -7.29 77.65
N ARG A 9 9.68 -6.57 76.69
CA ARG A 9 8.30 -6.85 76.21
C ARG A 9 8.37 -7.85 75.04
N THR A 10 7.93 -9.05 75.26
CA THR A 10 7.66 -10.05 74.24
C THR A 10 6.33 -9.72 73.57
N THR A 11 6.41 -9.32 72.30
CA THR A 11 5.22 -9.12 71.45
C THR A 11 4.90 -10.47 70.76
N PRO A 12 3.67 -10.96 70.77
CA PRO A 12 3.33 -12.17 70.06
C PRO A 12 3.24 -11.89 68.58
N LEU A 13 3.93 -12.70 67.77
CA LEU A 13 3.87 -12.71 66.32
C LEU A 13 2.50 -13.29 65.94
N VAL A 14 1.60 -12.45 65.44
CA VAL A 14 0.36 -12.89 64.80
C VAL A 14 0.71 -13.27 63.36
N LEU A 15 0.74 -14.57 63.09
CA LEU A 15 0.83 -15.10 61.74
C LEU A 15 -0.48 -14.79 61.02
N ALA A 16 -0.52 -13.76 60.21
CA ALA A 16 -1.61 -13.53 59.28
C ALA A 16 -1.46 -14.51 58.09
N ALA A 17 -2.32 -15.51 58.06
CA ALA A 17 -2.48 -16.38 56.90
C ALA A 17 -3.08 -15.57 55.74
N LEU A 18 -2.28 -15.23 54.72
CA LEU A 18 -2.75 -14.71 53.45
C LEU A 18 -3.50 -15.83 52.72
N PRO A 19 -4.74 -15.60 52.27
CA PRO A 19 -5.39 -16.53 51.34
C PRO A 19 -4.61 -16.51 50.03
N ALA A 20 -4.08 -17.65 49.60
CA ALA A 20 -3.57 -17.85 48.26
C ALA A 20 -4.73 -17.64 47.28
N ALA A 21 -4.83 -16.47 46.69
CA ALA A 21 -5.68 -16.24 45.53
C ALA A 21 -5.14 -17.10 44.40
N LEU A 22 -5.83 -18.19 44.10
CA LEU A 22 -5.66 -18.98 42.90
C LEU A 22 -5.89 -18.04 41.71
N LEU A 23 -4.79 -17.58 41.09
CA LEU A 23 -4.81 -17.05 39.74
C LEU A 23 -5.23 -18.21 38.83
N ILE A 24 -6.54 -18.37 38.61
CA ILE A 24 -7.04 -19.12 37.48
C ILE A 24 -6.66 -18.31 36.27
N GLY A 25 -5.43 -18.54 35.75
CA GLY A 25 -5.02 -18.09 34.46
C GLY A 25 -6.04 -18.63 33.44
N CYS A 26 -6.58 -17.78 32.59
CA CYS A 26 -7.33 -18.18 31.42
C CYS A 26 -6.40 -18.99 30.50
N GLY A 27 -6.10 -20.20 30.88
CA GLY A 27 -5.51 -21.25 30.08
C GLY A 27 -6.63 -22.02 29.39
N GLY A 28 -7.41 -21.32 28.59
CA GLY A 28 -8.21 -21.96 27.56
C GLY A 28 -7.29 -22.37 26.44
N SER A 29 -6.71 -23.56 26.49
CA SER A 29 -6.22 -24.25 25.31
C SER A 29 -7.42 -24.68 24.47
N SER A 30 -8.09 -23.73 23.87
CA SER A 30 -8.85 -24.01 22.67
C SER A 30 -7.85 -24.04 21.54
N ASP A 31 -7.61 -25.20 20.95
CA ASP A 31 -7.04 -25.37 19.61
C ASP A 31 -7.99 -24.74 18.55
N ALA A 32 -8.45 -23.51 18.81
CA ALA A 32 -9.12 -22.72 17.82
C ALA A 32 -8.04 -22.29 16.82
N SER A 33 -7.87 -23.10 15.77
CA SER A 33 -7.07 -22.67 14.62
C SER A 33 -7.57 -21.30 14.21
N LEU A 34 -6.67 -20.32 14.19
CA LEU A 34 -7.01 -18.99 13.69
C LEU A 34 -7.69 -19.15 12.33
N PRO A 35 -8.74 -18.35 12.02
CA PRO A 35 -9.38 -18.41 10.73
C PRO A 35 -8.32 -18.27 9.63
N GLN A 36 -8.10 -19.34 8.88
CA GLN A 36 -7.17 -19.31 7.74
C GLN A 36 -7.89 -18.70 6.55
N LEU A 37 -7.26 -17.71 5.92
CA LEU A 37 -7.75 -17.19 4.66
C LEU A 37 -7.74 -18.32 3.63
N ALA A 38 -8.82 -18.48 2.86
CA ALA A 38 -8.85 -19.45 1.76
C ALA A 38 -7.69 -19.20 0.78
N ALA A 39 -7.15 -20.26 0.20
CA ALA A 39 -6.08 -20.14 -0.78
C ALA A 39 -6.53 -19.32 -1.99
N ALA A 40 -5.65 -18.48 -2.52
CA ALA A 40 -5.92 -17.78 -3.77
C ALA A 40 -5.84 -18.76 -4.94
N THR A 41 -6.77 -18.62 -5.90
CA THR A 41 -6.91 -19.52 -7.05
C THR A 41 -6.24 -18.90 -8.27
N PRO A 42 -5.24 -19.56 -8.89
CA PRO A 42 -4.59 -19.08 -10.10
C PRO A 42 -5.54 -19.02 -11.30
N ALA A 43 -5.20 -18.15 -12.25
CA ALA A 43 -5.85 -18.11 -13.56
C ALA A 43 -4.84 -17.70 -14.65
N THR A 44 -5.17 -17.96 -15.92
CA THR A 44 -4.33 -17.62 -17.06
C THR A 44 -4.92 -16.44 -17.81
N LEU A 45 -4.09 -15.49 -18.21
CA LEU A 45 -4.48 -14.37 -19.05
C LEU A 45 -4.91 -14.89 -20.43
N GLN A 46 -6.13 -14.55 -20.86
CA GLN A 46 -6.69 -15.07 -22.10
C GLN A 46 -6.15 -14.32 -23.33
N SER A 47 -6.20 -12.99 -23.32
CA SER A 47 -5.72 -12.14 -24.42
C SER A 47 -5.25 -10.80 -23.88
N CYS A 48 -4.04 -10.39 -24.24
CA CYS A 48 -3.51 -9.07 -23.84
C CYS A 48 -4.01 -7.96 -24.78
N SER A 49 -3.89 -8.16 -26.09
CA SER A 49 -4.19 -7.11 -27.10
C SER A 49 -5.63 -6.62 -27.06
N GLU A 50 -6.56 -7.48 -26.66
CA GLU A 50 -7.97 -7.11 -26.55
C GLU A 50 -8.29 -6.26 -25.32
N LEU A 51 -7.42 -6.23 -24.32
CA LEU A 51 -7.69 -5.53 -23.06
C LEU A 51 -7.87 -4.03 -23.26
N ALA A 52 -7.21 -3.43 -24.25
CA ALA A 52 -7.35 -2.01 -24.53
C ALA A 52 -8.80 -1.61 -24.87
N THR A 53 -9.57 -2.50 -25.46
CA THR A 53 -10.98 -2.26 -25.83
C THR A 53 -11.97 -2.91 -24.85
N ARG A 54 -11.55 -3.97 -24.15
CA ARG A 54 -12.42 -4.72 -23.24
C ARG A 54 -12.49 -4.14 -21.83
N ILE A 55 -11.40 -3.49 -21.35
CA ILE A 55 -11.44 -2.81 -20.04
C ILE A 55 -12.31 -1.56 -20.17
N SER A 56 -13.44 -1.58 -19.48
CA SER A 56 -14.36 -0.45 -19.39
C SER A 56 -14.63 -0.14 -17.93
N PHE A 57 -14.30 1.09 -17.53
CA PHE A 57 -14.54 1.60 -16.18
C PHE A 57 -14.83 3.11 -16.23
N PRO A 58 -15.72 3.65 -15.42
CA PRO A 58 -16.07 5.08 -15.45
C PRO A 58 -14.85 6.00 -15.38
N ASN A 59 -14.84 7.05 -16.20
CA ASN A 59 -13.77 8.05 -16.25
C ASN A 59 -12.38 7.47 -16.52
N THR A 60 -12.28 6.35 -17.24
CA THR A 60 -11.03 5.66 -17.54
C THR A 60 -10.83 5.57 -19.04
N HIS A 61 -9.63 5.91 -19.48
CA HIS A 61 -9.15 5.77 -20.83
C HIS A 61 -7.93 4.85 -20.84
N ILE A 62 -8.03 3.67 -21.46
CA ILE A 62 -6.91 2.77 -21.68
C ILE A 62 -6.13 3.25 -22.90
N THR A 63 -4.87 3.59 -22.74
CA THR A 63 -4.02 4.09 -23.83
C THR A 63 -3.31 2.99 -24.59
N ALA A 64 -2.99 1.87 -23.93
CA ALA A 64 -2.38 0.71 -24.56
C ALA A 64 -2.57 -0.56 -23.72
N ALA A 65 -2.53 -1.71 -24.41
CA ALA A 65 -2.35 -3.04 -23.83
C ALA A 65 -1.37 -3.82 -24.69
N VAL A 66 -0.17 -4.07 -24.17
CA VAL A 66 0.97 -4.60 -24.94
C VAL A 66 1.48 -5.88 -24.30
N PRO A 67 1.59 -7.01 -25.04
CA PRO A 67 2.21 -8.21 -24.53
C PRO A 67 3.71 -8.01 -24.36
N VAL A 68 4.24 -8.42 -23.21
CA VAL A 68 5.66 -8.40 -22.88
C VAL A 68 6.13 -9.84 -22.69
N ALA A 69 7.03 -10.29 -23.56
CA ALA A 69 7.55 -11.66 -23.49
C ALA A 69 8.44 -11.86 -22.24
N ALA A 70 8.57 -13.11 -21.80
CA ALA A 70 9.47 -13.45 -20.69
C ALA A 70 10.90 -12.97 -20.97
N GLY A 71 11.55 -12.38 -19.98
CA GLY A 71 12.92 -11.89 -20.05
C GLY A 71 13.11 -10.52 -20.73
N VAL A 72 12.08 -9.96 -21.36
CA VAL A 72 12.13 -8.57 -21.91
C VAL A 72 12.25 -7.57 -20.79
N LEU A 73 11.41 -7.69 -19.76
CA LEU A 73 11.58 -6.94 -18.53
C LEU A 73 12.53 -7.67 -17.59
N LYS A 74 13.49 -6.94 -17.04
CA LYS A 74 14.40 -7.43 -16.01
C LYS A 74 14.30 -6.55 -14.77
N VAL A 75 14.32 -7.15 -13.59
CA VAL A 75 14.40 -6.46 -12.30
C VAL A 75 15.63 -6.97 -11.56
N ALA A 76 16.56 -6.07 -11.25
CA ALA A 76 17.86 -6.39 -10.66
C ALA A 76 18.57 -7.57 -11.37
N GLY A 77 18.56 -7.54 -12.72
CA GLY A 77 19.19 -8.55 -13.57
C GLY A 77 18.43 -9.89 -13.67
N LYS A 78 17.26 -10.01 -13.04
CA LYS A 78 16.42 -11.22 -13.12
C LYS A 78 15.30 -11.05 -14.12
N ASP A 79 15.09 -12.07 -14.93
CA ASP A 79 14.04 -12.11 -15.93
C ASP A 79 12.66 -12.16 -15.25
N ILE A 80 11.76 -11.31 -15.72
CA ILE A 80 10.35 -11.34 -15.33
C ILE A 80 9.57 -12.20 -16.32
N ALA A 81 8.63 -12.98 -15.80
CA ALA A 81 7.75 -13.83 -16.60
C ALA A 81 6.90 -13.01 -17.59
N ALA A 82 6.38 -13.69 -18.62
CA ALA A 82 5.50 -13.07 -19.61
C ALA A 82 4.27 -12.45 -18.96
N HIS A 83 3.91 -11.24 -19.40
CA HIS A 83 2.79 -10.47 -18.85
C HIS A 83 2.23 -9.49 -19.88
N CYS A 84 1.06 -8.93 -19.60
CA CYS A 84 0.47 -7.82 -20.34
C CYS A 84 0.75 -6.50 -19.61
N GLN A 85 1.30 -5.52 -20.29
CA GLN A 85 1.40 -4.15 -19.82
C GLN A 85 0.17 -3.38 -20.31
N VAL A 86 -0.62 -2.87 -19.37
CA VAL A 86 -1.77 -1.99 -19.63
C VAL A 86 -1.45 -0.62 -19.09
N THR A 87 -1.59 0.42 -19.92
CA THR A 87 -1.43 1.82 -19.51
C THR A 87 -2.71 2.58 -19.73
N GLY A 88 -2.95 3.60 -18.92
CA GLY A 88 -4.14 4.40 -19.05
C GLY A 88 -4.15 5.62 -18.14
N LYS A 89 -5.24 6.35 -18.20
CA LYS A 89 -5.51 7.54 -17.40
C LYS A 89 -6.93 7.52 -16.88
N MET A 90 -7.12 8.08 -15.69
CA MET A 90 -8.45 8.32 -15.13
C MET A 90 -8.67 9.79 -14.85
N PHE A 91 -9.92 10.24 -14.96
CA PHE A 91 -10.35 11.60 -14.62
C PHE A 91 -9.53 12.69 -15.34
N GLU A 92 -9.29 12.50 -16.65
CA GLU A 92 -8.62 13.53 -17.47
C GLU A 92 -9.44 14.82 -17.48
N ARG A 93 -8.80 15.94 -17.19
CA ARG A 93 -9.43 17.25 -17.11
C ARG A 93 -8.44 18.38 -17.30
N VAL A 94 -8.95 19.56 -17.64
CA VAL A 94 -8.24 20.82 -17.54
C VAL A 94 -8.71 21.55 -16.29
N SER A 95 -7.76 22.01 -15.48
CA SER A 95 -8.07 22.76 -14.24
C SER A 95 -8.61 24.14 -14.58
N ALA A 96 -9.72 24.51 -13.96
CA ALA A 96 -10.26 25.86 -14.02
C ALA A 96 -9.45 26.89 -13.20
N VAL A 97 -8.51 26.42 -12.36
CA VAL A 97 -7.73 27.26 -11.45
C VAL A 97 -6.43 27.72 -12.09
N ASP A 98 -5.70 26.81 -12.77
CA ASP A 98 -4.38 27.10 -13.33
C ASP A 98 -4.25 26.78 -14.84
N GLY A 99 -5.34 26.31 -15.47
CA GLY A 99 -5.39 26.01 -16.91
C GLY A 99 -4.58 24.77 -17.31
N LYS A 100 -3.99 24.02 -16.36
CA LYS A 100 -3.16 22.86 -16.66
C LYS A 100 -4.00 21.59 -16.78
N SER A 101 -3.46 20.62 -17.54
CA SER A 101 -4.07 19.29 -17.68
C SER A 101 -3.68 18.40 -16.52
N TYR A 102 -4.66 17.70 -15.96
CA TYR A 102 -4.51 16.72 -14.89
C TYR A 102 -5.20 15.41 -15.25
N ALA A 103 -4.64 14.32 -14.79
CA ALA A 103 -5.23 12.99 -14.83
C ALA A 103 -4.54 12.11 -13.78
N ILE A 104 -5.14 10.98 -13.42
CA ILE A 104 -4.47 9.93 -12.69
C ILE A 104 -3.91 8.94 -13.71
N GLY A 105 -2.62 9.06 -14.03
CA GLY A 105 -1.91 8.14 -14.90
C GLY A 105 -1.62 6.83 -14.17
N PHE A 106 -1.71 5.69 -14.88
CA PHE A 106 -1.42 4.40 -14.31
C PHE A 106 -0.80 3.41 -15.31
N GLU A 107 -0.08 2.44 -14.77
CA GLU A 107 0.36 1.22 -15.43
C GLU A 107 -0.10 0.01 -14.61
N MET A 108 -0.62 -1.00 -15.29
CA MET A 108 -0.83 -2.33 -14.71
C MET A 108 0.02 -3.35 -15.46
N ARG A 109 0.54 -4.33 -14.72
CA ARG A 109 1.17 -5.52 -15.30
C ARG A 109 0.42 -6.76 -14.84
N LEU A 110 -0.09 -7.50 -15.82
CA LEU A 110 -0.98 -8.64 -15.65
C LEU A 110 -0.23 -9.90 -16.09
N PRO A 111 0.28 -10.75 -15.16
CA PRO A 111 1.04 -11.95 -15.52
C PRO A 111 0.23 -12.90 -16.40
N THR A 112 0.86 -13.57 -17.35
CA THR A 112 0.20 -14.64 -18.13
C THR A 112 -0.28 -15.76 -17.20
N ALA A 113 0.56 -16.17 -16.23
CA ALA A 113 0.20 -17.09 -15.16
C ALA A 113 -0.03 -16.31 -13.87
N TRP A 114 -1.27 -15.90 -13.63
CA TRP A 114 -1.65 -15.12 -12.46
C TRP A 114 -1.94 -16.02 -11.25
N ASN A 115 -1.48 -15.61 -10.07
CA ASN A 115 -1.63 -16.37 -8.84
C ASN A 115 -2.89 -16.04 -8.02
N GLY A 116 -3.85 -15.29 -8.58
CA GLY A 116 -5.09 -14.88 -7.88
C GLY A 116 -4.94 -13.65 -6.98
N ARG A 117 -3.79 -12.96 -6.98
CA ARG A 117 -3.50 -11.84 -6.08
C ARG A 117 -3.27 -10.53 -6.82
N PHE A 118 -3.66 -9.43 -6.19
CA PHE A 118 -3.44 -8.07 -6.66
C PHE A 118 -2.51 -7.32 -5.71
N PHE A 119 -1.63 -6.49 -6.27
CA PHE A 119 -0.75 -5.61 -5.51
C PHE A 119 -0.76 -4.19 -6.07
N TYR A 120 -1.11 -3.21 -5.26
CA TYR A 120 -0.95 -1.79 -5.58
C TYR A 120 0.42 -1.32 -5.08
N GLN A 121 1.30 -0.98 -6.01
CA GLN A 121 2.59 -0.36 -5.76
C GLN A 121 2.39 1.14 -5.55
N ALA A 122 2.45 1.59 -4.30
CA ALA A 122 2.38 3.00 -3.96
C ALA A 122 3.77 3.64 -4.06
N ASN A 123 3.90 4.66 -4.92
CA ASN A 123 5.19 5.29 -5.22
C ASN A 123 5.60 6.31 -4.15
N GLY A 124 6.89 6.67 -4.15
CA GLY A 124 7.50 7.58 -3.19
C GLY A 124 7.67 9.01 -3.71
N GLY A 125 8.43 9.82 -2.98
CA GLY A 125 8.69 11.21 -3.35
C GLY A 125 7.43 12.07 -3.27
N ILE A 126 7.23 12.92 -4.26
CA ILE A 126 5.99 13.69 -4.45
C ILE A 126 5.08 13.07 -5.52
N ASP A 127 5.32 11.81 -5.89
CA ASP A 127 4.68 11.14 -7.02
C ASP A 127 4.93 11.87 -8.36
N GLY A 128 3.94 11.93 -9.23
CA GLY A 128 4.04 12.63 -10.52
C GLY A 128 4.61 11.79 -11.66
N SER A 129 5.01 10.56 -11.38
CA SER A 129 5.48 9.60 -12.38
C SER A 129 4.84 8.24 -12.17
N VAL A 130 4.39 7.64 -13.24
CA VAL A 130 3.95 6.25 -13.24
C VAL A 130 5.20 5.38 -13.21
N GLY A 131 5.53 4.82 -12.06
CA GLY A 131 6.62 3.87 -11.92
C GLY A 131 6.30 2.55 -12.63
N THR A 132 7.32 1.82 -13.09
CA THR A 132 7.13 0.47 -13.63
C THR A 132 6.45 -0.41 -12.60
N ALA A 133 5.30 -0.98 -12.93
CA ALA A 133 4.44 -1.76 -12.02
C ALA A 133 5.03 -3.15 -11.76
N THR A 134 6.15 -3.22 -11.06
CA THR A 134 6.80 -4.48 -10.68
C THR A 134 6.34 -5.00 -9.32
N GLY A 135 5.71 -4.13 -8.53
CA GLY A 135 5.38 -4.45 -7.15
C GLY A 135 6.60 -4.44 -6.23
N ALA A 136 7.62 -3.66 -6.60
CA ALA A 136 8.77 -3.43 -5.72
C ALA A 136 8.35 -2.50 -4.58
N VAL A 137 8.71 -2.89 -3.36
CA VAL A 137 8.73 -2.01 -2.20
C VAL A 137 10.21 -1.75 -1.88
N ASN A 138 10.59 -0.49 -1.62
CA ASN A 138 11.98 -0.14 -1.35
C ASN A 138 12.58 -1.08 -0.28
N GLY A 139 13.70 -1.71 -0.61
CA GLY A 139 14.34 -2.74 0.23
C GLY A 139 14.04 -4.18 -0.19
N GLY A 140 13.08 -4.42 -1.10
CA GLY A 140 12.85 -5.74 -1.69
C GLY A 140 13.89 -6.05 -2.77
N GLY A 141 14.42 -7.29 -2.77
CA GLY A 141 15.33 -7.75 -3.82
C GLY A 141 14.60 -8.01 -5.15
N GLY A 142 15.40 -8.13 -6.23
CA GLY A 142 14.87 -8.34 -7.58
C GLY A 142 14.02 -9.62 -7.77
N LEU A 143 14.11 -10.58 -6.86
CA LEU A 143 13.30 -11.80 -6.90
C LEU A 143 12.02 -11.73 -6.06
N THR A 144 11.88 -10.73 -5.21
CA THR A 144 10.78 -10.61 -4.23
C THR A 144 9.76 -9.53 -4.61
N ASN A 145 9.79 -9.04 -5.85
CA ASN A 145 8.74 -8.15 -6.33
C ASN A 145 7.45 -8.92 -6.64
N ALA A 146 6.32 -8.26 -6.44
CA ALA A 146 5.01 -8.89 -6.55
C ALA A 146 4.75 -9.46 -7.97
N LEU A 147 5.18 -8.76 -9.03
CA LEU A 147 5.01 -9.24 -10.40
C LEU A 147 5.73 -10.57 -10.64
N ASN A 148 6.98 -10.70 -10.17
CA ASN A 148 7.74 -11.96 -10.29
C ASN A 148 7.12 -13.09 -9.45
N MET A 149 6.39 -12.74 -8.39
CA MET A 149 5.62 -13.69 -7.58
C MET A 149 4.26 -14.05 -8.21
N GLY A 150 3.95 -13.53 -9.40
CA GLY A 150 2.71 -13.82 -10.13
C GLY A 150 1.51 -12.95 -9.75
N PHE A 151 1.70 -11.85 -9.05
CA PHE A 151 0.62 -10.89 -8.77
C PHE A 151 0.31 -10.02 -9.99
N ALA A 152 -0.96 -9.65 -10.18
CA ALA A 152 -1.31 -8.49 -10.97
C ALA A 152 -0.90 -7.23 -10.20
N VAL A 153 -0.19 -6.30 -10.85
CA VAL A 153 0.38 -5.12 -10.19
C VAL A 153 -0.14 -3.84 -10.84
N LEU A 154 -0.44 -2.84 -10.01
CA LEU A 154 -0.78 -1.47 -10.40
C LEU A 154 0.27 -0.50 -9.85
N SER A 155 0.65 0.49 -10.65
CA SER A 155 1.43 1.67 -10.25
C SER A 155 0.80 2.94 -10.84
N ALA A 156 0.95 4.11 -10.19
CA ALA A 156 0.32 5.35 -10.61
C ALA A 156 1.15 6.59 -10.24
N ASP A 157 0.79 7.74 -10.85
CA ASP A 157 1.39 9.05 -10.59
C ASP A 157 0.68 9.86 -9.50
N ALA A 158 -0.34 9.29 -8.87
CA ALA A 158 -1.17 9.93 -7.84
C ALA A 158 -1.91 11.20 -8.30
N GLY A 159 -2.15 11.37 -9.60
CA GLY A 159 -3.07 12.38 -10.14
C GLY A 159 -2.43 13.66 -10.64
N HIS A 160 -1.12 13.68 -10.87
CA HIS A 160 -0.42 14.83 -11.48
C HIS A 160 0.83 14.40 -12.22
N ALA A 161 1.25 15.20 -13.20
CA ALA A 161 2.51 14.98 -13.92
C ALA A 161 3.69 15.53 -13.13
N GLY A 162 4.83 14.83 -13.14
CA GLY A 162 6.05 15.24 -12.46
C GLY A 162 6.64 16.58 -12.95
N SER A 163 6.36 16.94 -14.20
CA SER A 163 6.73 18.24 -14.75
C SER A 163 6.09 19.44 -14.04
N LEU A 164 5.01 19.21 -13.29
CA LEU A 164 4.37 20.25 -12.49
C LEU A 164 5.13 20.52 -11.18
N GLY A 165 6.00 19.60 -10.74
CA GLY A 165 6.64 19.70 -9.43
C GLY A 165 5.62 19.96 -8.32
N PRO A 166 5.98 20.68 -7.25
CA PRO A 166 5.06 20.99 -6.15
C PRO A 166 3.87 21.88 -6.57
N SER A 167 3.95 22.54 -7.75
CA SER A 167 2.90 23.46 -8.20
C SER A 167 1.57 22.77 -8.54
N PHE A 168 1.54 21.43 -8.67
CA PHE A 168 0.28 20.70 -8.79
C PHE A 168 -0.66 21.01 -7.61
N GLY A 169 -0.09 21.35 -6.45
CA GLY A 169 -0.84 21.69 -5.25
C GLY A 169 -1.66 22.99 -5.35
N ILE A 170 -1.54 23.78 -6.43
CA ILE A 170 -2.41 24.92 -6.70
C ILE A 170 -3.83 24.43 -7.03
N ASP A 171 -3.95 23.32 -7.76
CA ASP A 171 -5.24 22.73 -8.10
C ASP A 171 -5.83 21.95 -6.91
N PRO A 172 -7.04 22.29 -6.44
CA PRO A 172 -7.67 21.62 -5.29
C PRO A 172 -7.91 20.13 -5.50
N GLN A 173 -8.32 19.72 -6.72
CA GLN A 173 -8.59 18.32 -7.01
C GLN A 173 -7.32 17.50 -7.08
N ALA A 174 -6.23 18.05 -7.60
CA ALA A 174 -4.92 17.37 -7.61
C ALA A 174 -4.41 17.14 -6.17
N ARG A 175 -4.64 18.09 -5.24
CA ARG A 175 -4.36 17.87 -3.82
C ARG A 175 -5.16 16.72 -3.22
N LEU A 176 -6.44 16.59 -3.59
CA LEU A 176 -7.29 15.48 -3.12
C LEU A 176 -6.83 14.14 -3.69
N ASP A 177 -6.50 14.12 -4.99
CA ASP A 177 -5.99 12.91 -5.65
C ASP A 177 -4.67 12.46 -5.03
N TYR A 178 -3.69 13.34 -4.91
CA TYR A 178 -2.42 13.08 -4.22
C TYR A 178 -2.62 12.69 -2.75
N GLY A 179 -3.56 13.35 -2.06
CA GLY A 179 -3.83 13.12 -0.65
C GLY A 179 -4.39 11.72 -0.35
N TYR A 180 -5.39 11.29 -1.12
CA TYR A 180 -6.10 10.03 -0.84
C TYR A 180 -6.97 9.51 -1.99
N GLN A 181 -7.50 10.37 -2.88
CA GLN A 181 -8.53 9.93 -3.82
C GLN A 181 -7.98 9.06 -4.95
N ALA A 182 -6.72 9.25 -5.37
CA ALA A 182 -6.13 8.40 -6.40
C ALA A 182 -6.16 6.92 -6.01
N VAL A 183 -5.80 6.59 -4.77
CA VAL A 183 -5.87 5.21 -4.25
C VAL A 183 -7.32 4.68 -4.32
N GLY A 184 -8.28 5.47 -3.84
CA GLY A 184 -9.69 5.07 -3.83
C GLY A 184 -10.31 4.90 -5.21
N LYS A 185 -9.88 5.68 -6.20
CA LYS A 185 -10.35 5.63 -7.59
C LYS A 185 -9.71 4.48 -8.37
N LEU A 186 -8.41 4.29 -8.22
CA LEU A 186 -7.63 3.29 -8.97
C LEU A 186 -7.91 1.86 -8.51
N THR A 187 -8.11 1.63 -7.21
CA THR A 187 -8.28 0.27 -6.68
C THR A 187 -9.49 -0.48 -7.28
N PRO A 188 -10.71 0.09 -7.30
CA PRO A 188 -11.84 -0.59 -7.93
C PRO A 188 -11.67 -0.72 -9.45
N MET A 189 -11.06 0.25 -10.12
CA MET A 189 -10.72 0.16 -11.55
C MET A 189 -9.77 -1.02 -11.81
N ALA A 190 -8.70 -1.15 -11.04
CA ALA A 190 -7.75 -2.24 -11.19
C ALA A 190 -8.38 -3.61 -10.96
N LYS A 191 -9.24 -3.75 -9.95
CA LYS A 191 -9.99 -4.99 -9.70
C LYS A 191 -10.93 -5.33 -10.85
N SER A 192 -11.59 -4.34 -11.44
CA SER A 192 -12.42 -4.50 -12.64
C SER A 192 -11.60 -4.92 -13.87
N ALA A 193 -10.43 -4.32 -14.08
CA ALA A 193 -9.51 -4.70 -15.15
C ALA A 193 -9.00 -6.15 -14.97
N ILE A 194 -8.70 -6.57 -13.76
CA ILE A 194 -8.32 -7.95 -13.42
C ILE A 194 -9.49 -8.91 -13.74
N GLN A 195 -10.71 -8.56 -13.34
CA GLN A 195 -11.91 -9.33 -13.67
C GLN A 195 -12.06 -9.50 -15.18
N THR A 196 -11.82 -8.45 -15.96
CA THR A 196 -11.88 -8.49 -17.42
C THR A 196 -10.80 -9.38 -18.01
N ALA A 197 -9.58 -9.33 -17.45
CA ALA A 197 -8.42 -10.06 -17.96
C ALA A 197 -8.47 -11.57 -17.68
N TYR A 198 -8.96 -11.97 -16.50
CA TYR A 198 -8.88 -13.35 -16.02
C TYR A 198 -10.25 -14.02 -15.83
N GLY A 199 -11.36 -13.31 -16.05
CA GLY A 199 -12.72 -13.82 -15.83
C GLY A 199 -13.14 -13.85 -14.36
N LYS A 200 -12.26 -13.45 -13.45
CA LYS A 200 -12.54 -13.35 -12.00
C LYS A 200 -11.75 -12.20 -11.37
N GLY A 201 -12.27 -11.64 -10.30
CA GLY A 201 -11.55 -10.66 -9.47
C GLY A 201 -10.45 -11.29 -8.63
N PRO A 202 -9.58 -10.48 -7.99
CA PRO A 202 -8.55 -10.99 -7.11
C PRO A 202 -9.15 -11.59 -5.83
N ASP A 203 -8.64 -12.76 -5.45
CA ASP A 203 -9.00 -13.39 -4.16
C ASP A 203 -8.37 -12.66 -2.98
N ARG A 204 -7.22 -11.99 -3.22
CA ARG A 204 -6.50 -11.19 -2.24
C ARG A 204 -5.94 -9.93 -2.88
N SER A 205 -6.03 -8.83 -2.16
CA SER A 205 -5.55 -7.52 -2.59
C SER A 205 -4.63 -6.93 -1.54
N TYR A 206 -3.49 -6.41 -1.96
CA TYR A 206 -2.50 -5.80 -1.10
C TYR A 206 -2.10 -4.44 -1.62
N ILE A 207 -1.68 -3.56 -0.72
CA ILE A 207 -1.04 -2.29 -1.06
C ILE A 207 0.26 -2.16 -0.27
N GLY A 208 1.32 -1.76 -0.96
CA GLY A 208 2.62 -1.57 -0.33
C GLY A 208 3.37 -0.37 -0.90
N GLY A 209 4.14 0.30 -0.06
CA GLY A 209 4.97 1.43 -0.45
C GLY A 209 5.86 1.93 0.67
N CYS A 210 6.87 2.72 0.31
CA CYS A 210 7.82 3.31 1.25
C CYS A 210 7.79 4.84 1.15
N SER A 211 8.15 5.53 2.24
CA SER A 211 8.18 6.99 2.31
C SER A 211 6.77 7.57 2.05
N ASN A 212 6.59 8.42 1.03
CA ASN A 212 5.28 8.88 0.60
C ASN A 212 4.36 7.71 0.16
N GLY A 213 4.92 6.65 -0.45
CA GLY A 213 4.18 5.42 -0.72
C GLY A 213 3.67 4.76 0.56
N GLY A 214 4.47 4.75 1.63
CA GLY A 214 4.02 4.32 2.96
C GLY A 214 2.89 5.18 3.51
N ARG A 215 2.90 6.49 3.24
CA ARG A 215 1.78 7.40 3.57
C ARG A 215 0.51 7.00 2.80
N HIS A 216 0.60 6.70 1.50
CA HIS A 216 -0.55 6.20 0.74
C HIS A 216 -1.12 4.90 1.31
N VAL A 217 -0.25 4.00 1.78
CA VAL A 217 -0.68 2.75 2.44
C VAL A 217 -1.43 3.04 3.75
N MET A 218 -0.94 3.96 4.58
CA MET A 218 -1.64 4.35 5.80
C MET A 218 -2.98 5.01 5.51
N VAL A 219 -3.06 5.83 4.46
CA VAL A 219 -4.32 6.42 3.98
C VAL A 219 -5.28 5.33 3.51
N ALA A 220 -4.79 4.32 2.77
CA ALA A 220 -5.59 3.19 2.34
C ALA A 220 -6.14 2.40 3.53
N ALA A 221 -5.31 2.12 4.53
CA ALA A 221 -5.74 1.43 5.75
C ALA A 221 -6.81 2.21 6.54
N ALA A 222 -6.72 3.55 6.54
CA ALA A 222 -7.66 4.39 7.27
C ALA A 222 -8.99 4.65 6.53
N ARG A 223 -8.99 4.66 5.18
CA ARG A 223 -10.14 5.09 4.37
C ARG A 223 -10.73 4.03 3.46
N TYR A 224 -9.96 3.00 3.14
CA TYR A 224 -10.28 1.99 2.12
C TYR A 224 -9.91 0.58 2.61
N ALA A 225 -10.00 0.34 3.93
CA ALA A 225 -9.59 -0.92 4.54
C ALA A 225 -10.28 -2.13 3.90
N GLU A 226 -11.55 -1.96 3.53
CA GLU A 226 -12.38 -3.00 2.90
C GLU A 226 -11.90 -3.39 1.48
N GLN A 227 -11.02 -2.59 0.88
CA GLN A 227 -10.47 -2.88 -0.45
C GLN A 227 -9.25 -3.81 -0.42
N TYR A 228 -8.69 -4.09 0.76
CA TYR A 228 -7.40 -4.77 0.87
C TYR A 228 -7.39 -5.80 2.00
N ASP A 229 -6.68 -6.88 1.77
CA ASP A 229 -6.41 -7.95 2.75
C ASP A 229 -5.09 -7.70 3.51
N GLY A 230 -4.22 -6.80 3.03
CA GLY A 230 -2.97 -6.48 3.69
C GLY A 230 -2.34 -5.17 3.26
N PHE A 231 -1.61 -4.56 4.19
CA PHE A 231 -1.00 -3.24 4.07
C PHE A 231 0.48 -3.31 4.48
N LEU A 232 1.38 -2.85 3.61
CA LEU A 232 2.81 -2.80 3.86
C LEU A 232 3.30 -1.35 3.81
N ALA A 233 3.27 -0.64 4.94
CA ALA A 233 3.71 0.74 5.09
C ALA A 233 5.18 0.80 5.54
N GLY A 234 6.10 1.01 4.59
CA GLY A 234 7.52 1.20 4.87
C GLY A 234 7.84 2.67 5.15
N ASN A 235 8.43 2.96 6.31
CA ASN A 235 8.88 4.31 6.70
C ASN A 235 7.91 5.43 6.26
N PRO A 236 6.63 5.39 6.65
CA PRO A 236 5.61 6.27 6.10
C PRO A 236 5.88 7.73 6.45
N GLY A 237 5.75 8.62 5.46
CA GLY A 237 5.77 10.05 5.67
C GLY A 237 4.55 10.48 6.48
N THR A 238 4.75 10.98 7.69
CA THR A 238 3.69 11.50 8.54
C THR A 238 3.82 13.01 8.71
N GLN A 239 2.70 13.70 9.00
CA GLN A 239 2.69 15.13 9.26
C GLN A 239 3.41 15.98 8.17
N LEU A 240 3.26 15.61 6.89
CA LEU A 240 3.96 16.26 5.76
C LEU A 240 3.87 17.79 5.75
N PRO A 241 2.75 18.45 6.12
CA PRO A 241 2.72 19.91 6.19
C PRO A 241 3.73 20.49 7.20
N LYS A 242 3.92 19.83 8.34
CA LYS A 242 4.91 20.26 9.34
C LYS A 242 6.35 20.02 8.85
N ALA A 243 6.60 18.88 8.19
CA ALA A 243 7.89 18.60 7.60
C ALA A 243 8.25 19.62 6.49
N ALA A 244 7.29 20.00 5.65
CA ALA A 244 7.48 21.02 4.62
C ALA A 244 7.84 22.39 5.23
N ILE A 245 7.15 22.81 6.30
CA ILE A 245 7.46 24.06 7.02
C ILE A 245 8.87 24.00 7.62
N ALA A 246 9.25 22.88 8.24
CA ALA A 246 10.58 22.72 8.81
C ALA A 246 11.68 22.79 7.73
N ASN A 247 11.46 22.20 6.57
CA ASN A 247 12.41 22.27 5.45
C ASN A 247 12.54 23.70 4.90
N ILE A 248 11.44 24.44 4.76
CA ILE A 248 11.46 25.84 4.30
C ILE A 248 12.20 26.72 5.33
N ALA A 249 11.89 26.58 6.61
CA ALA A 249 12.57 27.32 7.68
C ALA A 249 14.07 27.00 7.72
N GLY A 250 14.45 25.71 7.57
CA GLY A 250 15.83 25.32 7.47
C GLY A 250 16.57 25.96 6.29
N ALA A 251 15.94 25.95 5.10
CA ALA A 251 16.50 26.60 3.92
C ALA A 251 16.71 28.11 4.12
N GLN A 252 15.82 28.80 4.83
CA GLN A 252 15.96 30.24 5.12
C GLN A 252 17.07 30.54 6.13
N VAL A 253 17.41 29.59 7.00
CA VAL A 253 18.51 29.77 7.98
C VAL A 253 19.90 29.50 7.38
N TYR A 254 19.98 28.59 6.40
CA TYR A 254 21.25 28.16 5.82
C TYR A 254 21.59 28.86 4.47
N ASN A 255 20.73 29.72 3.93
CA ASN A 255 20.98 30.59 2.80
C ASN A 255 21.18 32.05 3.24
#